data_8c952b45cf91776ec8bc8617b30b433a
#
_entry.id   8c952b45cf91776ec8bc8617b30b433a
#
_cell.length_a   1.000
_cell.length_b   1.000
_cell.length_c   1.000
_cell.angle_alpha   90.00
_cell.angle_beta   90.00
_cell.angle_gamma   90.00
#
_symmetry.space_group_name_H-M   'P 1'
#
loop_
_entity.id
_entity.type
_entity.pdbx_description
1 polymer ?
#
loop_
_entity_poly.entity_id
_entity_poly.type
_entity_poly.pdbx_seq_one_letter_code
_entity_poly.pdbx_strand_id
1 'polypeptide(L)'
;MERNLDLIREELLEALKNKNYLKIKDIFNNYAPIDIAESLRDIDEDDADIIKSIIPIFRIVKPSITSEFFSELEPAFQEKIISSLNNEEVASLVHESSNDELADFIEEWPANVVDKVLKNASKDQRNDINKLLGYKDDTAGSIMTTEYITLLDSYTVAQAFQIIRSIGKTAETIYTLFVKNKKFDLVGVLNLDDLVFAEPDQNIIDIANKNFLTVNVNTDQEEVAQLFKRYDLNAIAVLNEDKKLTGIITIDDIVDVIEAENSEDIEAMANVAPLDDSYMNTPVFRLAFKCIPWLIVLMVLNIGSIFLQDQFQFLIGTLTAISVFLTTLCDTGGNSGSQSSTLIIRGLATKDFELKDYFKVLWKEFRVALIVSTITAVFTFGFCMFMFWVNIINIPNEFKPIAGGEPEYLVWITLAGTVTISIFVTILLSKIIGASLPFLISKMKLDPAVVTGPLITTIMDLITLTTYFLLLWGSFEIFWGNYF
;
A
#
# COMPACT_ATOMS: atom_id res chain seq x y z
N MET A 1 -3.65 -26.43 3.84
CA MET A 1 -3.54 -27.01 5.19
C MET A 1 -3.81 -25.86 6.12
N GLU A 2 -5.00 -25.76 6.72
CA GLU A 2 -5.21 -24.81 7.80
C GLU A 2 -4.28 -25.24 8.94
N ARG A 3 -3.24 -24.45 9.17
CA ARG A 3 -2.38 -24.62 10.34
C ARG A 3 -3.25 -24.30 11.55
N ASN A 4 -3.35 -25.23 12.46
CA ASN A 4 -4.18 -25.06 13.64
C ASN A 4 -3.42 -24.24 14.69
N LEU A 5 -3.34 -22.93 14.49
CA LEU A 5 -2.65 -21.98 15.38
C LEU A 5 -3.17 -22.10 16.82
N ASP A 6 -4.47 -22.33 16.99
CA ASP A 6 -5.06 -22.55 18.32
C ASP A 6 -4.47 -23.78 19.03
N LEU A 7 -4.20 -24.86 18.28
CA LEU A 7 -3.58 -26.07 18.84
C LEU A 7 -2.12 -25.78 19.27
N ILE A 8 -1.35 -25.06 18.44
CA ILE A 8 0.02 -24.68 18.77
C ILE A 8 0.02 -23.82 20.02
N ARG A 9 -0.88 -22.83 20.10
CA ARG A 9 -1.08 -21.97 21.27
C ARG A 9 -1.37 -22.77 22.52
N GLU A 10 -2.37 -23.66 22.49
CA GLU A 10 -2.75 -24.49 23.64
C GLU A 10 -1.59 -25.37 24.10
N GLU A 11 -0.91 -26.05 23.17
CA GLU A 11 0.23 -26.90 23.48
C GLU A 11 1.41 -26.13 24.10
N LEU A 12 1.71 -24.93 23.55
CA LEU A 12 2.79 -24.08 24.03
C LEU A 12 2.46 -23.53 25.41
N LEU A 13 1.28 -22.96 25.61
CA LEU A 13 0.87 -22.39 26.90
C LEU A 13 0.81 -23.48 27.99
N GLU A 14 0.30 -24.68 27.67
CA GLU A 14 0.31 -25.81 28.60
C GLU A 14 1.74 -26.23 28.96
N ALA A 15 2.63 -26.32 27.97
CA ALA A 15 4.03 -26.70 28.18
C ALA A 15 4.78 -25.65 29.03
N LEU A 16 4.53 -24.35 28.77
CA LEU A 16 5.09 -23.23 29.55
C LEU A 16 4.59 -23.24 30.99
N LYS A 17 3.27 -23.39 31.22
CA LYS A 17 2.64 -23.43 32.53
C LYS A 17 3.17 -24.60 33.37
N ASN A 18 3.36 -25.77 32.76
CA ASN A 18 3.85 -26.97 33.42
C ASN A 18 5.38 -27.04 33.47
N LYS A 19 6.10 -26.03 32.95
CA LYS A 19 7.57 -26.00 32.83
C LYS A 19 8.13 -27.24 32.14
N ASN A 20 7.40 -27.76 31.15
CA ASN A 20 7.82 -28.94 30.39
C ASN A 20 8.75 -28.57 29.25
N TYR A 21 10.01 -28.40 29.57
CA TYR A 21 11.05 -27.97 28.64
C TYR A 21 11.30 -28.93 27.48
N LEU A 22 11.02 -30.21 27.63
CA LEU A 22 11.13 -31.19 26.54
C LEU A 22 10.02 -30.94 25.52
N LYS A 23 8.77 -30.75 25.98
CA LYS A 23 7.65 -30.47 25.10
C LYS A 23 7.84 -29.12 24.35
N ILE A 24 8.41 -28.10 24.99
CA ILE A 24 8.79 -26.84 24.36
C ILE A 24 9.76 -27.08 23.20
N LYS A 25 10.84 -27.83 23.42
CA LYS A 25 11.77 -28.17 22.33
C LYS A 25 11.12 -28.94 21.20
N ASP A 26 10.23 -29.87 21.51
CA ASP A 26 9.51 -30.63 20.51
C ASP A 26 8.57 -29.74 19.66
N ILE A 27 7.94 -28.74 20.28
CA ILE A 27 7.12 -27.74 19.56
C ILE A 27 8.00 -26.99 18.54
N PHE A 28 9.13 -26.41 18.99
CA PHE A 28 10.07 -25.69 18.12
C PHE A 28 10.82 -26.56 17.10
N ASN A 29 10.79 -27.89 17.23
CA ASN A 29 11.30 -28.81 16.22
C ASN A 29 10.24 -29.24 15.20
N ASN A 30 8.96 -29.20 15.55
CA ASN A 30 7.86 -29.69 14.74
C ASN A 30 7.10 -28.58 13.99
N TYR A 31 7.12 -27.35 14.49
CA TYR A 31 6.45 -26.20 13.91
C TYR A 31 7.47 -25.14 13.50
N ALA A 32 7.16 -24.35 12.50
CA ALA A 32 8.00 -23.24 12.09
C ALA A 32 7.94 -22.11 13.15
N PRO A 33 9.07 -21.40 13.40
CA PRO A 33 9.12 -20.30 14.37
C PRO A 33 8.03 -19.24 14.12
N ILE A 34 7.75 -18.90 12.86
CA ILE A 34 6.69 -17.97 12.45
C ILE A 34 5.29 -18.45 12.90
N ASP A 35 4.95 -19.74 12.73
CA ASP A 35 3.65 -20.27 13.16
C ASP A 35 3.50 -20.21 14.70
N ILE A 36 4.61 -20.41 15.42
CA ILE A 36 4.63 -20.32 16.88
C ILE A 36 4.45 -18.87 17.33
N ALA A 37 5.11 -17.92 16.70
CA ALA A 37 4.96 -16.49 16.97
C ALA A 37 3.53 -16.02 16.64
N GLU A 38 3.01 -16.37 15.47
CA GLU A 38 1.64 -16.04 15.07
C GLU A 38 0.58 -16.61 16.03
N SER A 39 0.83 -17.79 16.60
CA SER A 39 -0.07 -18.37 17.61
C SER A 39 -0.16 -17.54 18.90
N LEU A 40 0.81 -16.67 19.16
CA LEU A 40 0.86 -15.79 20.34
C LEU A 40 0.27 -14.40 20.09
N ARG A 41 -0.08 -14.04 18.86
CA ARG A 41 -0.52 -12.70 18.44
C ARG A 41 -1.72 -12.14 19.23
N ASP A 42 -2.66 -12.99 19.66
CA ASP A 42 -3.84 -12.56 20.42
C ASP A 42 -3.63 -12.60 21.96
N ILE A 43 -2.42 -12.77 22.42
CA ILE A 43 -2.13 -12.82 23.87
C ILE A 43 -1.97 -11.40 24.38
N ASP A 44 -2.54 -11.13 25.56
CA ASP A 44 -2.40 -9.86 26.26
C ASP A 44 -0.91 -9.61 26.58
N GLU A 45 -0.32 -8.63 25.91
CA GLU A 45 1.07 -8.24 26.07
C GLU A 45 1.41 -7.77 27.47
N ASP A 46 0.43 -7.29 28.22
CA ASP A 46 0.60 -6.82 29.59
C ASP A 46 0.58 -7.94 30.63
N ASP A 47 0.34 -9.19 30.21
CA ASP A 47 0.40 -10.33 31.11
C ASP A 47 1.87 -10.68 31.47
N ALA A 48 2.33 -10.09 32.57
CA ALA A 48 3.68 -10.33 33.09
C ALA A 48 3.98 -11.81 33.41
N ASP A 49 2.99 -12.64 33.62
CA ASP A 49 3.16 -14.05 33.91
C ASP A 49 3.43 -14.84 32.62
N ILE A 50 2.84 -14.46 31.51
CA ILE A 50 3.11 -15.02 30.17
C ILE A 50 4.52 -14.65 29.74
N ILE A 51 4.91 -13.38 29.81
CA ILE A 51 6.28 -12.94 29.47
C ILE A 51 7.32 -13.73 30.27
N LYS A 52 7.14 -13.82 31.58
CA LYS A 52 8.06 -14.62 32.42
C LYS A 52 8.13 -16.10 32.05
N SER A 53 7.00 -16.64 31.54
CA SER A 53 6.97 -18.05 31.12
C SER A 53 7.66 -18.30 29.79
N ILE A 54 7.73 -17.28 28.89
CA ILE A 54 8.37 -17.35 27.57
C ILE A 54 9.91 -17.21 27.68
N ILE A 55 10.43 -16.44 28.64
CA ILE A 55 11.90 -16.27 28.82
C ILE A 55 12.68 -17.56 28.79
N PRO A 56 12.26 -18.69 29.43
CA PRO A 56 12.96 -19.95 29.31
C PRO A 56 13.16 -20.49 27.89
N ILE A 57 12.34 -20.10 26.92
CA ILE A 57 12.48 -20.49 25.50
C ILE A 57 13.87 -20.08 25.00
N PHE A 58 14.28 -18.83 25.27
CA PHE A 58 15.57 -18.27 24.87
C PHE A 58 16.78 -18.94 25.50
N ARG A 59 16.57 -19.79 26.51
CA ARG A 59 17.65 -20.60 27.19
C ARG A 59 17.69 -22.02 26.69
N ILE A 60 16.58 -22.54 26.18
CA ILE A 60 16.39 -23.98 25.94
C ILE A 60 16.45 -24.30 24.47
N VAL A 61 15.89 -23.42 23.61
CA VAL A 61 15.86 -23.54 22.16
C VAL A 61 17.18 -23.00 21.60
N LYS A 62 17.55 -23.40 20.40
CA LYS A 62 18.78 -22.92 19.75
C LYS A 62 18.65 -21.42 19.43
N PRO A 63 19.73 -20.63 19.60
CA PRO A 63 19.69 -19.18 19.34
C PRO A 63 19.19 -18.80 17.97
N SER A 64 19.57 -19.49 16.89
CA SER A 64 19.09 -19.21 15.53
C SER A 64 17.56 -19.37 15.38
N ILE A 65 16.97 -20.38 16.05
CA ILE A 65 15.52 -20.59 16.02
C ILE A 65 14.79 -19.55 16.89
N THR A 66 15.40 -19.15 18.01
CA THR A 66 14.81 -18.13 18.88
C THR A 66 14.94 -16.73 18.31
N SER A 67 15.95 -16.45 17.47
CA SER A 67 16.06 -15.20 16.72
C SER A 67 14.94 -15.10 15.69
N GLU A 68 14.75 -16.11 14.86
CA GLU A 68 13.66 -16.18 13.90
C GLU A 68 12.26 -16.14 14.57
N PHE A 69 12.08 -16.79 15.71
CA PHE A 69 10.85 -16.67 16.51
C PHE A 69 10.66 -15.26 17.06
N PHE A 70 11.73 -14.59 17.46
CA PHE A 70 11.70 -13.26 18.05
C PHE A 70 11.38 -12.19 17.00
N SER A 71 11.93 -12.29 15.79
CA SER A 71 11.68 -11.33 14.71
C SER A 71 10.21 -11.29 14.31
N GLU A 72 9.51 -12.40 14.41
CA GLU A 72 8.08 -12.52 14.05
C GLU A 72 7.10 -12.05 15.16
N LEU A 73 7.61 -11.69 16.35
CA LEU A 73 6.78 -11.20 17.44
C LEU A 73 6.47 -9.70 17.26
N GLU A 74 5.32 -9.27 17.75
CA GLU A 74 4.96 -7.85 17.76
C GLU A 74 5.95 -6.99 18.54
N PRO A 75 6.25 -5.76 18.12
CA PRO A 75 7.27 -4.89 18.71
C PRO A 75 7.10 -4.66 20.21
N ALA A 76 5.86 -4.48 20.67
CA ALA A 76 5.56 -4.31 22.10
C ALA A 76 5.89 -5.57 22.93
N PHE A 77 5.72 -6.76 22.33
CA PHE A 77 6.08 -8.03 22.96
C PHE A 77 7.60 -8.24 22.98
N GLN A 78 8.26 -7.88 21.88
CA GLN A 78 9.73 -7.89 21.77
C GLN A 78 10.38 -6.98 22.82
N GLU A 79 9.88 -5.75 23.00
CA GLU A 79 10.35 -4.82 24.02
C GLU A 79 10.36 -5.44 25.43
N LYS A 80 9.26 -6.08 25.82
CA LYS A 80 9.11 -6.70 27.13
C LYS A 80 10.01 -7.91 27.31
N ILE A 81 10.21 -8.71 26.26
CA ILE A 81 11.14 -9.84 26.27
C ILE A 81 12.56 -9.32 26.45
N ILE A 82 13.03 -8.38 25.61
CA ILE A 82 14.39 -7.81 25.74
C ILE A 82 14.60 -7.21 27.13
N SER A 83 13.62 -6.49 27.66
CA SER A 83 13.71 -5.91 29.00
C SER A 83 13.91 -6.98 30.09
N SER A 84 13.34 -8.16 29.91
CA SER A 84 13.36 -9.29 30.88
C SER A 84 14.54 -10.22 30.70
N LEU A 85 15.19 -10.29 29.54
CA LEU A 85 16.38 -11.08 29.26
C LEU A 85 17.61 -10.50 29.99
N ASN A 86 18.57 -11.34 30.38
CA ASN A 86 19.86 -10.87 30.86
C ASN A 86 20.81 -10.49 29.71
N ASN A 87 21.97 -9.89 30.03
CA ASN A 87 22.90 -9.41 29.00
C ASN A 87 23.47 -10.52 28.10
N GLU A 88 23.70 -11.70 28.64
CA GLU A 88 24.23 -12.83 27.86
C GLU A 88 23.17 -13.35 26.86
N GLU A 89 21.92 -13.41 27.32
CA GLU A 89 20.78 -13.81 26.48
C GLU A 89 20.53 -12.79 25.37
N VAL A 90 20.57 -11.49 25.70
CA VAL A 90 20.47 -10.43 24.71
C VAL A 90 21.61 -10.47 23.70
N ALA A 91 22.86 -10.68 24.18
CA ALA A 91 24.02 -10.80 23.30
C ALA A 91 23.90 -12.00 22.34
N SER A 92 23.37 -13.13 22.83
CA SER A 92 23.16 -14.33 22.02
C SER A 92 22.08 -14.09 20.96
N LEU A 93 20.98 -13.41 21.31
CA LEU A 93 19.89 -13.05 20.37
C LEU A 93 20.39 -12.07 19.30
N VAL A 94 21.02 -10.98 19.71
CA VAL A 94 21.58 -9.94 18.82
C VAL A 94 22.63 -10.49 17.86
N HIS A 95 23.40 -11.50 18.27
CA HIS A 95 24.42 -12.11 17.40
C HIS A 95 23.81 -12.95 16.28
N GLU A 96 22.64 -13.53 16.51
CA GLU A 96 21.97 -14.41 15.55
C GLU A 96 20.93 -13.64 14.70
N SER A 97 20.52 -12.44 15.11
CA SER A 97 19.64 -11.56 14.32
C SER A 97 20.42 -10.83 13.24
N SER A 98 19.80 -10.59 12.09
CA SER A 98 20.36 -9.78 11.00
C SER A 98 20.50 -8.30 11.40
N ASN A 99 21.38 -7.55 10.74
CA ASN A 99 21.64 -6.16 11.10
C ASN A 99 20.51 -5.22 10.69
N ASP A 100 19.82 -5.53 9.61
CA ASP A 100 18.64 -4.82 9.09
C ASP A 100 17.43 -5.03 10.00
N GLU A 101 17.07 -6.28 10.36
CA GLU A 101 16.02 -6.55 11.36
C GLU A 101 16.28 -5.80 12.69
N LEU A 102 17.54 -5.81 13.16
CA LEU A 102 17.88 -5.06 14.37
C LEU A 102 17.75 -3.55 14.19
N ALA A 103 17.99 -3.01 12.99
CA ALA A 103 17.81 -1.60 12.70
C ALA A 103 16.32 -1.26 12.75
N ASP A 104 15.46 -2.04 12.11
CA ASP A 104 14.01 -1.84 12.11
C ASP A 104 13.43 -1.89 13.54
N PHE A 105 13.82 -2.87 14.33
CA PHE A 105 13.38 -2.96 15.73
C PHE A 105 13.83 -1.78 16.58
N ILE A 106 15.05 -1.28 16.36
CA ILE A 106 15.61 -0.14 17.11
C ILE A 106 14.82 1.14 16.85
N GLU A 107 14.25 1.33 15.69
CA GLU A 107 13.40 2.48 15.37
C GLU A 107 12.09 2.48 16.17
N GLU A 108 11.57 1.30 16.48
CA GLU A 108 10.31 1.15 17.20
C GLU A 108 10.46 1.09 18.73
N TRP A 109 11.65 0.71 19.24
CA TRP A 109 11.83 0.47 20.67
C TRP A 109 12.16 1.72 21.47
N PRO A 110 11.77 1.75 22.78
CA PRO A 110 12.18 2.81 23.69
C PRO A 110 13.71 2.86 23.90
N ALA A 111 14.25 4.06 24.12
CA ALA A 111 15.69 4.31 24.24
C ALA A 111 16.44 3.42 25.25
N ASN A 112 15.79 2.99 26.33
CA ASN A 112 16.39 2.09 27.33
C ASN A 112 16.58 0.65 26.80
N VAL A 113 15.70 0.17 25.92
CA VAL A 113 15.80 -1.14 25.26
C VAL A 113 16.88 -1.09 24.19
N VAL A 114 16.86 -0.04 23.36
CA VAL A 114 17.88 0.25 22.35
C VAL A 114 19.30 0.27 22.98
N ASP A 115 19.48 1.00 24.08
CA ASP A 115 20.76 1.07 24.79
C ASP A 115 21.23 -0.31 25.30
N LYS A 116 20.28 -1.16 25.74
CA LYS A 116 20.59 -2.53 26.18
C LYS A 116 21.04 -3.41 25.01
N VAL A 117 20.37 -3.35 23.87
CA VAL A 117 20.72 -4.09 22.66
C VAL A 117 22.07 -3.63 22.11
N LEU A 118 22.26 -2.33 21.89
CA LEU A 118 23.49 -1.76 21.36
C LEU A 118 24.71 -2.00 22.29
N LYS A 119 24.51 -2.08 23.60
CA LYS A 119 25.61 -2.46 24.54
C LYS A 119 26.05 -3.91 24.40
N ASN A 120 25.12 -4.79 24.01
CA ASN A 120 25.40 -6.24 23.89
C ASN A 120 25.75 -6.62 22.43
N ALA A 121 25.56 -5.75 21.46
CA ALA A 121 26.00 -5.92 20.08
C ALA A 121 27.52 -5.81 19.93
N SER A 122 28.11 -6.51 18.98
CA SER A 122 29.52 -6.36 18.61
C SER A 122 29.82 -4.96 18.08
N LYS A 123 31.11 -4.58 18.00
CA LYS A 123 31.47 -3.25 17.46
C LYS A 123 31.07 -3.11 15.97
N ASP A 124 31.22 -4.20 15.23
CA ASP A 124 30.94 -4.20 13.78
C ASP A 124 29.42 -4.13 13.55
N GLN A 125 28.62 -4.94 14.24
CA GLN A 125 27.16 -4.86 14.20
C GLN A 125 26.65 -3.46 14.55
N ARG A 126 27.17 -2.82 15.62
CA ARG A 126 26.79 -1.44 15.96
C ARG A 126 27.09 -0.43 14.88
N ASN A 127 28.21 -0.58 14.16
CA ASN A 127 28.55 0.31 13.07
C ASN A 127 27.59 0.10 11.89
N ASP A 128 27.25 -1.15 11.58
CA ASP A 128 26.34 -1.48 10.49
C ASP A 128 24.92 -1.02 10.80
N ILE A 129 24.40 -1.29 11.99
CA ILE A 129 23.10 -0.81 12.47
C ILE A 129 23.04 0.74 12.40
N ASN A 130 24.03 1.44 12.97
CA ASN A 130 24.06 2.91 12.92
C ASN A 130 24.18 3.47 11.49
N LYS A 131 24.71 2.70 10.56
CA LYS A 131 24.77 3.08 9.15
C LYS A 131 23.41 2.91 8.50
N LEU A 132 22.69 1.83 8.78
CA LEU A 132 21.32 1.57 8.28
C LEU A 132 20.35 2.65 8.78
N LEU A 133 20.34 2.92 10.08
CA LEU A 133 19.55 4.00 10.70
C LEU A 133 19.86 5.42 10.18
N GLY A 134 20.93 5.59 9.43
CA GLY A 134 21.30 6.87 8.82
C GLY A 134 20.69 7.10 7.43
N TYR A 135 20.04 6.11 6.84
CA TYR A 135 19.35 6.27 5.57
C TYR A 135 17.93 6.79 5.79
N LYS A 136 17.35 7.31 4.74
CA LYS A 136 15.98 7.81 4.77
C LYS A 136 15.03 6.60 4.65
N ASP A 137 13.95 6.61 5.41
CA ASP A 137 12.86 5.63 5.32
C ASP A 137 12.34 5.54 3.88
N ASP A 138 11.78 4.42 3.52
CA ASP A 138 11.23 4.12 2.20
C ASP A 138 12.25 4.17 1.05
N THR A 139 13.54 3.93 1.35
CA THR A 139 14.61 3.90 0.36
C THR A 139 15.33 2.56 0.32
N ALA A 140 16.04 2.27 -0.77
CA ALA A 140 16.90 1.08 -0.87
C ALA A 140 17.94 0.98 0.26
N GLY A 141 18.31 2.10 0.86
CA GLY A 141 19.25 2.15 1.97
C GLY A 141 18.66 1.69 3.30
N SER A 142 17.37 1.94 3.54
CA SER A 142 16.69 1.50 4.78
C SER A 142 16.38 0.00 4.76
N ILE A 143 16.01 -0.56 3.62
CA ILE A 143 15.60 -1.96 3.47
C ILE A 143 16.75 -2.91 3.06
N MET A 144 18.02 -2.44 2.98
CA MET A 144 19.15 -3.28 2.58
C MET A 144 19.79 -3.96 3.76
N THR A 145 20.23 -5.20 3.54
CA THR A 145 21.13 -5.89 4.48
C THR A 145 22.60 -5.64 4.15
N THR A 146 23.45 -5.66 5.18
CA THR A 146 24.91 -5.58 5.04
C THR A 146 25.58 -6.96 5.04
N GLU A 147 24.84 -8.03 5.22
CA GLU A 147 25.30 -9.40 5.38
C GLU A 147 25.33 -10.18 4.06
N TYR A 148 26.24 -9.83 3.19
CA TYR A 148 26.36 -10.42 1.86
C TYR A 148 27.75 -10.96 1.54
N ILE A 149 27.81 -11.92 0.60
CA ILE A 149 29.07 -12.54 0.16
C ILE A 149 29.71 -11.76 -0.98
N THR A 150 30.96 -11.34 -0.80
CA THR A 150 31.76 -10.77 -1.86
C THR A 150 32.95 -11.64 -2.22
N LEU A 151 33.22 -11.76 -3.51
CA LEU A 151 34.33 -12.51 -4.10
C LEU A 151 35.25 -11.55 -4.85
N LEU A 152 36.56 -11.81 -4.85
CA LEU A 152 37.49 -11.06 -5.66
C LEU A 152 37.52 -11.61 -7.11
N ASP A 153 37.57 -10.73 -8.09
CA ASP A 153 37.64 -11.05 -9.53
C ASP A 153 38.79 -12.03 -9.89
N SER A 154 39.80 -12.07 -9.06
CA SER A 154 40.98 -12.97 -9.22
C SER A 154 40.78 -14.37 -8.66
N TYR A 155 39.65 -14.67 -8.01
CA TYR A 155 39.40 -15.98 -7.43
C TYR A 155 39.01 -17.02 -8.47
N THR A 156 39.37 -18.28 -8.18
CA THR A 156 38.84 -19.43 -8.89
C THR A 156 37.55 -19.93 -8.29
N VAL A 157 36.81 -20.76 -9.00
CA VAL A 157 35.58 -21.41 -8.51
C VAL A 157 35.84 -22.18 -7.22
N ALA A 158 36.95 -22.91 -7.13
CA ALA A 158 37.34 -23.65 -5.91
C ALA A 158 37.54 -22.70 -4.71
N GLN A 159 38.14 -21.53 -4.92
CA GLN A 159 38.32 -20.53 -3.87
C GLN A 159 36.97 -19.87 -3.48
N ALA A 160 36.11 -19.61 -4.45
CA ALA A 160 34.76 -19.09 -4.18
C ALA A 160 33.97 -20.05 -3.27
N PHE A 161 33.99 -21.35 -3.53
CA PHE A 161 33.35 -22.35 -2.65
C PHE A 161 33.97 -22.39 -1.25
N GLN A 162 35.27 -22.15 -1.09
CA GLN A 162 35.87 -22.04 0.24
C GLN A 162 35.33 -20.84 1.02
N ILE A 163 35.21 -19.70 0.38
CA ILE A 163 34.63 -18.49 0.99
C ILE A 163 33.17 -18.74 1.37
N ILE A 164 32.34 -19.26 0.46
CA ILE A 164 30.93 -19.57 0.71
C ILE A 164 30.79 -20.51 1.93
N ARG A 165 31.62 -21.55 2.03
CA ARG A 165 31.59 -22.49 3.17
C ARG A 165 32.02 -21.84 4.49
N SER A 166 32.86 -20.81 4.44
CA SER A 166 33.35 -20.14 5.66
C SER A 166 32.38 -19.11 6.23
N ILE A 167 31.73 -18.32 5.35
CA ILE A 167 30.90 -17.19 5.78
C ILE A 167 29.43 -17.31 5.35
N GLY A 168 29.06 -18.30 4.54
CA GLY A 168 27.72 -18.43 3.99
C GLY A 168 26.62 -18.74 5.00
N LYS A 169 26.99 -19.06 6.25
CA LYS A 169 26.01 -19.24 7.33
C LYS A 169 25.57 -17.94 7.99
N THR A 170 26.38 -16.90 7.83
CA THR A 170 26.13 -15.56 8.39
C THR A 170 25.75 -14.56 7.32
N ALA A 171 25.66 -14.99 6.07
CA ALA A 171 25.23 -14.17 4.96
C ALA A 171 23.74 -14.38 4.73
N GLU A 172 23.03 -13.32 4.41
CA GLU A 172 21.62 -13.30 4.09
C GLU A 172 21.27 -14.27 2.97
N THR A 173 22.05 -14.26 1.92
CA THR A 173 21.90 -15.20 0.82
C THR A 173 23.22 -15.76 0.32
N ILE A 174 23.20 -17.03 -0.10
CA ILE A 174 24.31 -17.68 -0.85
C ILE A 174 23.98 -17.84 -2.34
N TYR A 175 22.74 -17.54 -2.74
CA TYR A 175 22.27 -17.76 -4.11
C TYR A 175 22.79 -16.70 -5.08
N THR A 176 22.99 -15.48 -4.60
CA THR A 176 23.54 -14.37 -5.39
C THR A 176 24.81 -13.85 -4.75
N LEU A 177 25.90 -13.84 -5.50
CA LEU A 177 27.25 -13.50 -5.06
C LEU A 177 27.77 -12.29 -5.84
N PHE A 178 28.48 -11.39 -5.16
CA PHE A 178 28.91 -10.13 -5.73
C PHE A 178 30.44 -10.12 -5.96
N VAL A 179 30.87 -9.91 -7.21
CA VAL A 179 32.28 -9.93 -7.59
C VAL A 179 32.84 -8.52 -7.59
N LYS A 180 33.87 -8.29 -6.77
CA LYS A 180 34.59 -7.01 -6.64
C LYS A 180 35.99 -7.09 -7.23
N ASN A 181 36.48 -5.98 -7.76
CA ASN A 181 37.87 -5.84 -8.12
C ASN A 181 38.73 -5.41 -6.89
N LYS A 182 40.04 -5.32 -7.07
CA LYS A 182 40.99 -4.87 -6.04
C LYS A 182 40.74 -3.42 -5.56
N LYS A 183 39.96 -2.62 -6.30
CA LYS A 183 39.56 -1.25 -5.92
C LYS A 183 38.18 -1.21 -5.22
N PHE A 184 37.63 -2.37 -4.90
CA PHE A 184 36.29 -2.53 -4.31
C PHE A 184 35.13 -2.04 -5.21
N ASP A 185 35.35 -1.96 -6.53
CA ASP A 185 34.26 -1.71 -7.46
C ASP A 185 33.56 -3.03 -7.77
N LEU A 186 32.24 -3.02 -7.83
CA LEU A 186 31.43 -4.14 -8.29
C LEU A 186 31.64 -4.35 -9.79
N VAL A 187 32.10 -5.53 -10.19
CA VAL A 187 32.46 -5.85 -11.58
C VAL A 187 31.65 -7.00 -12.16
N GLY A 188 30.88 -7.68 -11.35
CA GLY A 188 30.03 -8.78 -11.78
C GLY A 188 29.13 -9.29 -10.66
N VAL A 189 28.08 -9.99 -11.06
CA VAL A 189 27.21 -10.76 -10.18
C VAL A 189 27.22 -12.20 -10.65
N LEU A 190 27.23 -13.13 -9.73
CA LEU A 190 27.37 -14.55 -9.97
C LEU A 190 26.31 -15.31 -9.17
N ASN A 191 25.56 -16.18 -9.81
CA ASN A 191 24.63 -17.05 -9.13
C ASN A 191 25.31 -18.33 -8.67
N LEU A 192 24.81 -18.96 -7.61
CA LEU A 192 25.37 -20.19 -7.07
C LEU A 192 25.34 -21.33 -8.09
N ASP A 193 24.33 -21.42 -8.93
CA ASP A 193 24.19 -22.40 -9.99
C ASP A 193 25.31 -22.26 -11.04
N ASP A 194 25.71 -21.04 -11.40
CA ASP A 194 26.84 -20.80 -12.30
C ASP A 194 28.14 -21.38 -11.74
N LEU A 195 28.35 -21.27 -10.40
CA LEU A 195 29.51 -21.88 -9.75
C LEU A 195 29.45 -23.41 -9.71
N VAL A 196 28.25 -23.96 -9.51
CA VAL A 196 28.05 -25.42 -9.42
C VAL A 196 28.38 -26.11 -10.74
N PHE A 197 28.09 -25.46 -11.89
CA PHE A 197 28.33 -26.02 -13.22
C PHE A 197 29.71 -25.69 -13.79
N ALA A 198 30.48 -24.78 -13.15
CA ALA A 198 31.81 -24.38 -13.63
C ALA A 198 32.92 -25.30 -13.16
N GLU A 199 34.02 -25.32 -13.88
CA GLU A 199 35.20 -26.09 -13.52
C GLU A 199 35.93 -25.42 -12.31
N PRO A 200 36.52 -26.22 -11.36
CA PRO A 200 37.11 -25.70 -10.15
C PRO A 200 38.28 -24.70 -10.32
N ASP A 201 39.01 -24.78 -11.40
CA ASP A 201 40.16 -23.94 -11.75
C ASP A 201 39.79 -22.73 -12.62
N GLN A 202 38.54 -22.63 -13.08
CA GLN A 202 38.02 -21.51 -13.84
C GLN A 202 37.99 -20.24 -13.02
N ASN A 203 38.32 -19.07 -13.60
CA ASN A 203 38.19 -17.78 -12.94
C ASN A 203 36.73 -17.36 -12.85
N ILE A 204 36.31 -16.88 -11.69
CA ILE A 204 34.92 -16.45 -11.47
C ILE A 204 34.50 -15.27 -12.33
N ILE A 205 35.42 -14.36 -12.70
CA ILE A 205 35.14 -13.21 -13.56
C ILE A 205 34.76 -13.60 -14.99
N ASP A 206 35.13 -14.81 -15.41
CA ASP A 206 34.84 -15.31 -16.75
C ASP A 206 33.41 -15.87 -16.87
N ILE A 207 32.86 -16.30 -15.73
CA ILE A 207 31.48 -16.82 -15.60
C ILE A 207 30.51 -15.79 -15.02
N ALA A 208 31.02 -14.72 -14.39
CA ALA A 208 30.20 -13.69 -13.80
C ALA A 208 29.41 -12.90 -14.84
N ASN A 209 28.15 -12.62 -14.51
CA ASN A 209 27.34 -11.72 -15.31
C ASN A 209 27.84 -10.27 -15.12
N LYS A 210 28.28 -9.65 -16.23
CA LYS A 210 28.76 -8.26 -16.25
C LYS A 210 27.67 -7.25 -16.59
N ASN A 211 26.51 -7.73 -17.00
CA ASN A 211 25.33 -6.91 -17.28
C ASN A 211 24.32 -7.07 -16.14
N PHE A 212 24.69 -6.60 -14.97
CA PHE A 212 23.89 -6.70 -13.74
C PHE A 212 23.21 -5.37 -13.42
N LEU A 213 22.11 -5.44 -12.67
CA LEU A 213 21.39 -4.28 -12.17
C LEU A 213 21.91 -3.87 -10.78
N THR A 214 21.84 -2.59 -10.53
CA THR A 214 22.16 -2.01 -9.22
C THR A 214 21.21 -0.87 -8.93
N VAL A 215 20.98 -0.58 -7.65
CA VAL A 215 20.23 0.59 -7.19
C VAL A 215 21.13 1.47 -6.33
N ASN A 216 20.75 2.74 -6.19
CA ASN A 216 21.42 3.65 -5.26
C ASN A 216 20.73 3.59 -3.89
N VAL A 217 21.47 3.88 -2.81
CA VAL A 217 20.91 3.93 -1.44
C VAL A 217 19.71 4.85 -1.31
N ASN A 218 19.58 5.89 -2.15
CA ASN A 218 18.46 6.84 -2.15
C ASN A 218 17.34 6.48 -3.15
N THR A 219 17.42 5.31 -3.79
CA THR A 219 16.34 4.85 -4.70
C THR A 219 15.13 4.48 -3.85
N ASP A 220 13.96 4.91 -4.27
CA ASP A 220 12.68 4.60 -3.65
C ASP A 220 12.42 3.08 -3.61
N GLN A 221 11.91 2.57 -2.51
CA GLN A 221 11.68 1.13 -2.30
C GLN A 221 10.65 0.55 -3.29
N GLU A 222 9.63 1.31 -3.69
CA GLU A 222 8.67 0.89 -4.72
C GLU A 222 9.36 0.69 -6.08
N GLU A 223 10.31 1.58 -6.44
CA GLU A 223 11.08 1.44 -7.67
C GLU A 223 11.94 0.18 -7.63
N VAL A 224 12.55 -0.13 -6.48
CA VAL A 224 13.31 -1.37 -6.28
C VAL A 224 12.41 -2.59 -6.44
N ALA A 225 11.25 -2.61 -5.81
CA ALA A 225 10.26 -3.69 -5.93
C ALA A 225 9.82 -3.93 -7.38
N GLN A 226 9.65 -2.85 -8.15
CA GLN A 226 9.35 -2.96 -9.59
C GLN A 226 10.50 -3.60 -10.39
N LEU A 227 11.77 -3.35 -10.01
CA LEU A 227 12.93 -3.99 -10.67
C LEU A 227 12.94 -5.50 -10.37
N PHE A 228 12.71 -5.92 -9.13
CA PHE A 228 12.61 -7.33 -8.77
C PHE A 228 11.54 -8.05 -9.60
N LYS A 229 10.34 -7.49 -9.64
CA LYS A 229 9.22 -8.03 -10.42
C LYS A 229 9.49 -8.10 -11.92
N ARG A 230 10.23 -7.12 -12.47
CA ARG A 230 10.48 -7.03 -13.91
C ARG A 230 11.58 -7.97 -14.40
N TYR A 231 12.57 -8.22 -13.55
CA TYR A 231 13.79 -8.96 -13.94
C TYR A 231 13.92 -10.29 -13.21
N ASP A 232 12.90 -10.68 -12.42
CA ASP A 232 12.86 -11.92 -11.62
C ASP A 232 14.13 -12.09 -10.76
N LEU A 233 14.50 -11.03 -10.02
CA LEU A 233 15.72 -11.01 -9.22
C LEU A 233 15.53 -11.76 -7.91
N ASN A 234 16.60 -12.43 -7.45
CA ASN A 234 16.68 -12.99 -6.09
C ASN A 234 17.31 -12.01 -5.11
N ALA A 235 18.26 -11.20 -5.58
CA ALA A 235 18.88 -10.12 -4.82
C ALA A 235 19.41 -9.04 -5.78
N ILE A 236 19.51 -7.80 -5.30
CA ILE A 236 20.06 -6.67 -6.02
C ILE A 236 21.14 -5.97 -5.22
N ALA A 237 22.20 -5.50 -5.88
CA ALA A 237 23.27 -4.72 -5.25
C ALA A 237 22.86 -3.28 -5.01
N VAL A 238 23.07 -2.79 -3.78
CA VAL A 238 22.84 -1.39 -3.39
C VAL A 238 24.19 -0.65 -3.36
N LEU A 239 24.30 0.42 -4.12
CA LEU A 239 25.50 1.24 -4.23
C LEU A 239 25.32 2.58 -3.53
N ASN A 240 26.39 3.04 -2.88
CA ASN A 240 26.43 4.40 -2.36
C ASN A 240 26.72 5.43 -3.48
N GLU A 241 26.82 6.72 -3.13
CA GLU A 241 27.12 7.80 -4.07
C GLU A 241 28.47 7.64 -4.76
N ASP A 242 29.44 6.98 -4.11
CA ASP A 242 30.76 6.67 -4.67
C ASP A 242 30.76 5.42 -5.57
N LYS A 243 29.58 4.87 -5.88
CA LYS A 243 29.38 3.62 -6.65
C LYS A 243 30.05 2.40 -6.02
N LYS A 244 30.18 2.37 -4.70
CA LYS A 244 30.65 1.21 -3.96
C LYS A 244 29.50 0.40 -3.44
N LEU A 245 29.64 -0.92 -3.47
CA LEU A 245 28.66 -1.84 -2.90
C LEU A 245 28.59 -1.62 -1.39
N THR A 246 27.41 -1.32 -0.90
CA THR A 246 27.13 -0.93 0.48
C THR A 246 26.23 -1.92 1.19
N GLY A 247 25.33 -2.55 0.46
CA GLY A 247 24.40 -3.56 0.93
C GLY A 247 23.80 -4.31 -0.25
N ILE A 248 22.91 -5.22 0.06
CA ILE A 248 22.04 -5.91 -0.91
C ILE A 248 20.62 -5.87 -0.40
N ILE A 249 19.66 -6.06 -1.28
CA ILE A 249 18.25 -6.28 -0.95
C ILE A 249 17.89 -7.64 -1.52
N THR A 250 17.15 -8.44 -0.77
CA THR A 250 16.72 -9.78 -1.17
C THR A 250 15.24 -9.81 -1.53
N ILE A 251 14.77 -10.91 -2.10
CA ILE A 251 13.38 -10.99 -2.58
C ILE A 251 12.38 -11.09 -1.45
N ASP A 252 12.73 -11.67 -0.32
CA ASP A 252 11.93 -11.77 0.90
C ASP A 252 11.59 -10.38 1.44
N ASP A 253 12.57 -9.49 1.65
CA ASP A 253 12.35 -8.10 2.06
C ASP A 253 11.45 -7.34 1.05
N ILE A 254 11.65 -7.60 -0.24
CA ILE A 254 10.83 -6.98 -1.28
C ILE A 254 9.38 -7.44 -1.27
N VAL A 255 9.10 -8.67 -0.84
CA VAL A 255 7.71 -9.14 -0.68
C VAL A 255 7.01 -8.31 0.39
N ASP A 256 7.67 -8.03 1.52
CA ASP A 256 7.13 -7.22 2.60
C ASP A 256 6.94 -5.75 2.17
N VAL A 257 7.92 -5.20 1.44
CA VAL A 257 7.78 -3.87 0.82
C VAL A 257 6.55 -3.80 -0.10
N ILE A 258 6.34 -4.81 -0.97
CA ILE A 258 5.18 -4.83 -1.87
C ILE A 258 3.87 -4.88 -1.08
N GLU A 259 3.81 -5.59 0.04
CA GLU A 259 2.62 -5.67 0.89
C GLU A 259 2.37 -4.34 1.60
N ALA A 260 3.42 -3.70 2.14
CA ALA A 260 3.35 -2.39 2.78
C ALA A 260 2.88 -1.30 1.80
N GLU A 261 3.50 -1.20 0.62
CA GLU A 261 3.11 -0.24 -0.43
C GLU A 261 1.67 -0.44 -0.91
N ASN A 262 1.23 -1.71 -1.11
CA ASN A 262 -0.15 -1.98 -1.47
C ASN A 262 -1.14 -1.56 -0.37
N SER A 263 -0.77 -1.71 0.90
CA SER A 263 -1.59 -1.30 2.04
C SER A 263 -1.68 0.22 2.13
N GLU A 264 -0.56 0.93 1.96
CA GLU A 264 -0.51 2.40 1.89
C GLU A 264 -1.37 2.93 0.74
N ASP A 265 -1.26 2.35 -0.46
CA ASP A 265 -2.08 2.70 -1.62
C ASP A 265 -3.58 2.56 -1.32
N ILE A 266 -4.00 1.47 -0.66
CA ILE A 266 -5.40 1.24 -0.27
C ILE A 266 -5.87 2.29 0.73
N GLU A 267 -5.07 2.61 1.73
CA GLU A 267 -5.36 3.63 2.75
C GLU A 267 -5.42 5.02 2.13
N ALA A 268 -4.46 5.36 1.28
CA ALA A 268 -4.45 6.62 0.52
C ALA A 268 -5.69 6.76 -0.36
N MET A 269 -6.10 5.69 -1.05
CA MET A 269 -7.34 5.66 -1.83
C MET A 269 -8.59 5.90 -0.99
N ALA A 270 -8.58 5.54 0.29
CA ALA A 270 -9.65 5.81 1.25
C ALA A 270 -9.51 7.18 1.95
N ASN A 271 -8.46 7.95 1.65
CA ASN A 271 -8.08 9.19 2.33
C ASN A 271 -7.85 8.99 3.85
N VAL A 272 -7.25 7.89 4.21
CA VAL A 272 -6.71 7.61 5.55
C VAL A 272 -5.20 7.80 5.47
N ALA A 273 -4.60 8.42 6.47
CA ALA A 273 -3.14 8.47 6.53
C ALA A 273 -2.57 7.08 6.86
N PRO A 274 -1.40 6.71 6.31
CA PRO A 274 -0.82 5.38 6.49
C PRO A 274 -0.76 4.92 7.94
N LEU A 275 -1.07 3.66 8.18
CA LEU A 275 -1.01 3.03 9.50
C LEU A 275 0.35 2.34 9.65
N ASP A 276 1.06 2.65 10.73
CA ASP A 276 2.35 2.03 11.05
C ASP A 276 2.15 0.68 11.75
N ASP A 277 1.06 0.53 12.48
CA ASP A 277 0.69 -0.67 13.26
C ASP A 277 -0.50 -1.39 12.62
N SER A 278 -0.72 -2.66 12.99
CA SER A 278 -1.94 -3.36 12.61
C SER A 278 -3.20 -2.65 13.16
N TYR A 279 -4.33 -2.77 12.47
CA TYR A 279 -5.59 -2.11 12.85
C TYR A 279 -6.00 -2.39 14.30
N MET A 280 -5.81 -3.63 14.78
CA MET A 280 -6.21 -4.03 16.14
C MET A 280 -5.31 -3.42 17.21
N ASN A 281 -4.04 -3.20 16.91
CA ASN A 281 -3.04 -2.67 17.85
C ASN A 281 -3.00 -1.14 17.84
N THR A 282 -3.50 -0.50 16.77
CA THR A 282 -3.54 0.97 16.69
C THR A 282 -4.52 1.53 17.72
N PRO A 283 -4.09 2.41 18.65
CA PRO A 283 -4.97 3.05 19.61
C PRO A 283 -6.09 3.85 18.93
N VAL A 284 -7.33 3.74 19.44
CA VAL A 284 -8.52 4.37 18.85
C VAL A 284 -8.34 5.86 18.56
N PHE A 285 -7.67 6.60 19.44
CA PHE A 285 -7.40 8.03 19.23
C PHE A 285 -6.43 8.27 18.08
N ARG A 286 -5.37 7.46 17.94
CA ARG A 286 -4.40 7.58 16.82
C ARG A 286 -5.12 7.32 15.50
N LEU A 287 -5.90 6.26 15.41
CA LEU A 287 -6.69 5.93 14.22
C LEU A 287 -7.67 7.08 13.86
N ALA A 288 -8.38 7.64 14.85
CA ALA A 288 -9.26 8.78 14.63
C ALA A 288 -8.50 10.00 14.07
N PHE A 289 -7.31 10.32 14.61
CA PHE A 289 -6.50 11.43 14.13
C PHE A 289 -5.92 11.22 12.72
N LYS A 290 -5.71 9.98 12.29
CA LYS A 290 -5.30 9.66 10.91
C LYS A 290 -6.44 9.85 9.89
N CYS A 291 -7.72 9.70 10.31
CA CYS A 291 -8.89 9.90 9.45
C CYS A 291 -9.38 11.36 9.40
N ILE A 292 -9.32 12.09 10.51
CA ILE A 292 -9.94 13.42 10.68
C ILE A 292 -9.45 14.48 9.66
N PRO A 293 -8.15 14.64 9.37
CA PRO A 293 -7.66 15.72 8.52
C PRO A 293 -8.33 15.74 7.14
N TRP A 294 -8.42 14.60 6.49
CA TRP A 294 -9.05 14.47 5.19
C TRP A 294 -10.55 14.74 5.23
N LEU A 295 -11.26 14.27 6.25
CA LEU A 295 -12.69 14.54 6.41
C LEU A 295 -12.95 16.04 6.54
N ILE A 296 -12.11 16.78 7.27
CA ILE A 296 -12.23 18.24 7.39
C ILE A 296 -11.98 18.92 6.03
N VAL A 297 -10.94 18.51 5.30
CA VAL A 297 -10.66 19.06 3.96
C VAL A 297 -11.84 18.84 3.02
N LEU A 298 -12.37 17.63 2.96
CA LEU A 298 -13.53 17.30 2.11
C LEU A 298 -14.78 18.09 2.53
N MET A 299 -15.03 18.24 3.83
CA MET A 299 -16.14 19.04 4.33
C MET A 299 -16.03 20.52 3.94
N VAL A 300 -14.83 21.08 3.98
CA VAL A 300 -14.59 22.48 3.53
C VAL A 300 -14.78 22.61 2.03
N LEU A 301 -14.31 21.67 1.24
CA LEU A 301 -14.52 21.67 -0.22
C LEU A 301 -16.01 21.56 -0.58
N ASN A 302 -16.81 20.84 0.21
CA ASN A 302 -18.24 20.70 -0.02
C ASN A 302 -19.05 21.98 0.24
N ILE A 303 -18.49 23.01 0.87
CA ILE A 303 -19.12 24.34 1.02
C ILE A 303 -19.48 24.92 -0.35
N GLY A 304 -18.66 24.64 -1.39
CA GLY A 304 -18.96 25.05 -2.76
C GLY A 304 -20.30 24.50 -3.30
N SER A 305 -20.61 23.23 -2.98
CA SER A 305 -21.88 22.60 -3.36
C SER A 305 -23.08 23.25 -2.65
N ILE A 306 -22.92 23.61 -1.37
CA ILE A 306 -23.96 24.31 -0.60
C ILE A 306 -24.23 25.68 -1.21
N PHE A 307 -23.18 26.46 -1.50
CA PHE A 307 -23.32 27.78 -2.13
C PHE A 307 -24.01 27.68 -3.50
N LEU A 308 -23.65 26.68 -4.29
CA LEU A 308 -24.26 26.47 -5.60
C LEU A 308 -25.77 26.13 -5.48
N GLN A 309 -26.13 25.23 -4.56
CA GLN A 309 -27.54 24.88 -4.31
C GLN A 309 -28.35 26.10 -3.85
N ASP A 310 -27.78 26.98 -3.03
CA ASP A 310 -28.44 28.21 -2.59
C ASP A 310 -28.78 29.14 -3.75
N GLN A 311 -27.90 29.29 -4.74
CA GLN A 311 -28.16 30.11 -5.92
C GLN A 311 -29.33 29.59 -6.78
N PHE A 312 -29.59 28.29 -6.75
CA PHE A 312 -30.68 27.63 -7.48
C PHE A 312 -31.85 27.22 -6.60
N GLN A 313 -31.93 27.74 -5.35
CA GLN A 313 -32.99 27.39 -4.39
C GLN A 313 -34.40 27.62 -4.94
N PHE A 314 -34.57 28.63 -5.81
CA PHE A 314 -35.86 28.91 -6.47
C PHE A 314 -36.30 27.72 -7.32
N LEU A 315 -35.41 27.15 -8.13
CA LEU A 315 -35.73 25.97 -8.97
C LEU A 315 -36.06 24.74 -8.12
N ILE A 316 -35.29 24.51 -7.04
CA ILE A 316 -35.50 23.41 -6.12
C ILE A 316 -36.84 23.55 -5.39
N GLY A 317 -37.21 24.76 -4.95
CA GLY A 317 -38.43 25.04 -4.24
C GLY A 317 -39.68 24.93 -5.13
N THR A 318 -39.55 25.22 -6.42
CA THR A 318 -40.67 25.15 -7.39
C THR A 318 -41.06 23.71 -7.73
N LEU A 319 -40.10 22.79 -7.77
CA LEU A 319 -40.32 21.39 -8.10
C LEU A 319 -39.54 20.46 -7.16
N THR A 320 -40.19 19.91 -6.15
CA THR A 320 -39.65 18.88 -5.28
C THR A 320 -39.14 17.64 -6.06
N ALA A 321 -39.72 17.34 -7.20
CA ALA A 321 -39.26 16.28 -8.11
C ALA A 321 -37.81 16.48 -8.57
N ILE A 322 -37.30 17.72 -8.63
CA ILE A 322 -35.91 18.04 -9.01
C ILE A 322 -34.92 17.53 -7.95
N SER A 323 -35.27 17.76 -6.68
CA SER A 323 -34.38 17.38 -5.58
C SER A 323 -34.20 15.85 -5.44
N VAL A 324 -35.19 15.06 -5.87
CA VAL A 324 -35.10 13.59 -5.83
C VAL A 324 -33.98 13.06 -6.70
N PHE A 325 -33.72 13.67 -7.85
CA PHE A 325 -32.68 13.23 -8.78
C PHE A 325 -31.30 13.79 -8.46
N LEU A 326 -31.18 14.83 -7.64
CA LEU A 326 -29.91 15.44 -7.26
C LEU A 326 -28.91 14.44 -6.69
N THR A 327 -29.34 13.69 -5.68
CA THR A 327 -28.51 12.69 -5.04
C THR A 327 -28.04 11.62 -6.00
N THR A 328 -28.95 11.11 -6.85
CA THR A 328 -28.62 10.08 -7.86
C THR A 328 -27.63 10.60 -8.89
N LEU A 329 -27.76 11.85 -9.31
CA LEU A 329 -26.85 12.48 -10.28
C LEU A 329 -25.45 12.66 -9.69
N CYS A 330 -25.33 13.20 -8.48
CA CYS A 330 -24.06 13.39 -7.78
C CYS A 330 -23.37 12.06 -7.53
N ASP A 331 -24.09 11.09 -6.99
CA ASP A 331 -23.57 9.75 -6.74
C ASP A 331 -23.06 9.08 -8.03
N THR A 332 -23.85 9.12 -9.10
CA THR A 332 -23.44 8.58 -10.41
C THR A 332 -22.20 9.30 -10.96
N GLY A 333 -22.13 10.61 -10.82
CA GLY A 333 -20.97 11.42 -11.20
C GLY A 333 -19.71 11.02 -10.45
N GLY A 334 -19.79 11.00 -9.13
CA GLY A 334 -18.68 10.61 -8.25
C GLY A 334 -18.17 9.20 -8.53
N ASN A 335 -19.07 8.22 -8.56
CA ASN A 335 -18.74 6.83 -8.85
C ASN A 335 -18.11 6.64 -10.24
N SER A 336 -18.63 7.33 -11.27
CA SER A 336 -18.08 7.25 -12.63
C SER A 336 -16.67 7.83 -12.73
N GLY A 337 -16.39 8.93 -12.02
CA GLY A 337 -15.08 9.55 -11.95
C GLY A 337 -14.07 8.69 -11.21
N SER A 338 -14.47 8.15 -10.05
CA SER A 338 -13.63 7.25 -9.25
C SER A 338 -13.26 5.98 -10.02
N GLN A 339 -14.18 5.37 -10.77
CA GLN A 339 -13.88 4.23 -11.64
C GLN A 339 -12.77 4.53 -12.65
N SER A 340 -12.83 5.68 -13.31
CA SER A 340 -11.82 6.06 -14.30
C SER A 340 -10.48 6.37 -13.62
N SER A 341 -10.50 7.10 -12.51
CA SER A 341 -9.29 7.43 -11.76
C SER A 341 -8.57 6.17 -11.28
N THR A 342 -9.27 5.25 -10.65
CA THR A 342 -8.68 3.98 -10.17
C THR A 342 -8.02 3.17 -11.31
N LEU A 343 -8.67 3.10 -12.48
CA LEU A 343 -8.08 2.41 -13.64
C LEU A 343 -6.82 3.12 -14.15
N ILE A 344 -6.79 4.45 -14.12
CA ILE A 344 -5.64 5.23 -14.57
C ILE A 344 -4.48 5.14 -13.55
N ILE A 345 -4.76 5.23 -12.25
CA ILE A 345 -3.75 5.08 -11.21
C ILE A 345 -3.08 3.71 -11.32
N ARG A 346 -3.89 2.65 -11.38
CA ARG A 346 -3.37 1.31 -11.61
C ARG A 346 -2.48 1.23 -12.85
N GLY A 347 -2.92 1.81 -13.97
CA GLY A 347 -2.17 1.78 -15.22
C GLY A 347 -0.85 2.56 -15.16
N LEU A 348 -0.77 3.63 -14.37
CA LEU A 348 0.46 4.36 -14.10
C LEU A 348 1.39 3.56 -13.18
N ALA A 349 0.87 2.98 -12.09
CA ALA A 349 1.62 2.16 -11.15
C ALA A 349 2.19 0.89 -11.82
N THR A 350 1.39 0.20 -12.64
CA THR A 350 1.85 -0.99 -13.40
C THR A 350 2.67 -0.67 -14.63
N LYS A 351 2.89 0.62 -14.96
CA LYS A 351 3.58 1.08 -16.17
C LYS A 351 2.97 0.56 -17.48
N ASP A 352 1.65 0.32 -17.51
CA ASP A 352 0.92 -0.03 -18.74
C ASP A 352 0.95 1.11 -19.75
N PHE A 353 1.09 2.35 -19.28
CA PHE A 353 1.31 3.58 -20.06
C PHE A 353 2.08 4.60 -19.22
N GLU A 354 2.67 5.59 -19.88
CA GLU A 354 3.46 6.65 -19.24
C GLU A 354 2.75 8.02 -19.35
N LEU A 355 3.25 9.01 -18.61
CA LEU A 355 2.72 10.39 -18.65
C LEU A 355 2.65 10.98 -20.07
N LYS A 356 3.54 10.57 -20.96
CA LYS A 356 3.53 10.98 -22.37
C LYS A 356 2.33 10.46 -23.16
N ASP A 357 1.70 9.36 -22.71
CA ASP A 357 0.55 8.74 -23.38
C ASP A 357 -0.80 9.40 -23.02
N TYR A 358 -0.81 10.50 -22.24
CA TYR A 358 -1.99 11.20 -21.74
C TYR A 358 -3.11 11.32 -22.78
N PHE A 359 -2.85 11.88 -23.95
CA PHE A 359 -3.89 12.07 -24.98
C PHE A 359 -4.42 10.76 -25.55
N LYS A 360 -3.59 9.73 -25.63
CA LYS A 360 -4.00 8.41 -26.10
C LYS A 360 -4.93 7.72 -25.09
N VAL A 361 -4.59 7.81 -23.81
CA VAL A 361 -5.41 7.30 -22.73
C VAL A 361 -6.72 8.06 -22.63
N LEU A 362 -6.67 9.39 -22.67
CA LEU A 362 -7.85 10.25 -22.61
C LEU A 362 -8.80 9.99 -23.78
N TRP A 363 -8.28 9.76 -24.99
CA TRP A 363 -9.09 9.37 -26.15
C TRP A 363 -9.75 7.99 -25.98
N LYS A 364 -9.05 7.05 -25.36
CA LYS A 364 -9.64 5.75 -25.02
C LYS A 364 -10.77 5.92 -24.01
N GLU A 365 -10.52 6.68 -22.95
CA GLU A 365 -11.50 6.92 -21.88
C GLU A 365 -12.72 7.70 -22.40
N PHE A 366 -12.55 8.67 -23.28
CA PHE A 366 -13.65 9.37 -23.94
C PHE A 366 -14.60 8.41 -24.69
N ARG A 367 -14.04 7.42 -25.41
CA ARG A 367 -14.85 6.41 -26.12
C ARG A 367 -15.60 5.51 -25.14
N VAL A 368 -14.95 5.13 -24.05
CA VAL A 368 -15.60 4.37 -22.97
C VAL A 368 -16.71 5.20 -22.34
N ALA A 369 -16.44 6.48 -22.05
CA ALA A 369 -17.41 7.42 -21.51
C ALA A 369 -18.66 7.55 -22.40
N LEU A 370 -18.51 7.66 -23.72
CA LEU A 370 -19.63 7.71 -24.66
C LEU A 370 -20.52 6.46 -24.60
N ILE A 371 -19.92 5.29 -24.51
CA ILE A 371 -20.67 4.03 -24.43
C ILE A 371 -21.44 3.97 -23.10
N VAL A 372 -20.73 4.20 -21.99
CA VAL A 372 -21.31 4.13 -20.65
C VAL A 372 -22.41 5.16 -20.47
N SER A 373 -22.15 6.42 -20.84
CA SER A 373 -23.15 7.51 -20.73
C SER A 373 -24.40 7.24 -21.57
N THR A 374 -24.25 6.69 -22.77
CA THR A 374 -25.39 6.38 -23.65
C THR A 374 -26.26 5.27 -23.04
N ILE A 375 -25.64 4.18 -22.59
CA ILE A 375 -26.39 3.04 -22.00
C ILE A 375 -27.09 3.50 -20.72
N THR A 376 -26.39 4.21 -19.85
CA THR A 376 -26.94 4.72 -18.59
C THR A 376 -28.04 5.75 -18.82
N ALA A 377 -27.88 6.61 -19.79
CA ALA A 377 -28.91 7.60 -20.18
C ALA A 377 -30.21 6.93 -20.64
N VAL A 378 -30.13 5.93 -21.52
CA VAL A 378 -31.31 5.16 -21.98
C VAL A 378 -32.02 4.49 -20.83
N PHE A 379 -31.23 3.86 -19.92
CA PHE A 379 -31.79 3.24 -18.72
C PHE A 379 -32.47 4.27 -17.82
N THR A 380 -31.84 5.42 -17.58
CA THR A 380 -32.37 6.49 -16.73
C THR A 380 -33.67 7.06 -17.30
N PHE A 381 -33.76 7.28 -18.62
CA PHE A 381 -34.99 7.74 -19.24
C PHE A 381 -36.15 6.78 -18.99
N GLY A 382 -35.92 5.49 -19.24
CA GLY A 382 -36.93 4.45 -18.99
C GLY A 382 -37.33 4.37 -17.53
N PHE A 383 -36.35 4.49 -16.63
CA PHE A 383 -36.56 4.47 -15.17
C PHE A 383 -37.35 5.67 -14.67
N CYS A 384 -37.05 6.89 -15.17
CA CYS A 384 -37.82 8.10 -14.87
C CYS A 384 -39.26 7.97 -15.34
N MET A 385 -39.49 7.53 -16.57
CA MET A 385 -40.84 7.33 -17.12
C MET A 385 -41.64 6.30 -16.34
N PHE A 386 -40.97 5.22 -15.87
CA PHE A 386 -41.59 4.23 -15.00
C PHE A 386 -41.98 4.82 -13.65
N MET A 387 -41.09 5.60 -12.98
CA MET A 387 -41.37 6.24 -11.70
C MET A 387 -42.57 7.23 -11.81
N PHE A 388 -42.66 7.98 -12.86
CA PHE A 388 -43.82 8.85 -13.13
C PHE A 388 -45.11 8.03 -13.39
N TRP A 389 -45.02 6.96 -14.18
CA TRP A 389 -46.16 6.11 -14.50
C TRP A 389 -46.75 5.42 -13.25
N VAL A 390 -45.93 5.00 -12.31
CA VAL A 390 -46.35 4.37 -11.06
C VAL A 390 -46.74 5.42 -9.98
N ASN A 391 -46.64 6.71 -10.30
CA ASN A 391 -46.94 7.85 -9.39
C ASN A 391 -46.05 7.82 -8.09
N ILE A 392 -44.84 7.31 -8.16
CA ILE A 392 -43.85 7.42 -7.08
C ILE A 392 -43.39 8.88 -6.95
N ILE A 393 -43.18 9.54 -8.09
CA ILE A 393 -42.83 10.95 -8.18
C ILE A 393 -44.05 11.68 -8.72
N ASN A 394 -44.65 12.55 -7.90
CA ASN A 394 -45.82 13.34 -8.27
C ASN A 394 -45.40 14.75 -8.66
N ILE A 395 -46.00 15.26 -9.72
CA ILE A 395 -45.90 16.70 -10.07
C ILE A 395 -46.80 17.46 -9.12
N PRO A 396 -46.28 18.47 -8.40
CA PRO A 396 -47.09 19.28 -7.49
C PRO A 396 -48.25 19.93 -8.25
N ASN A 397 -49.43 20.02 -7.61
CA ASN A 397 -50.62 20.64 -8.22
C ASN A 397 -50.40 22.11 -8.62
N GLU A 398 -49.49 22.79 -7.95
CA GLU A 398 -49.07 24.16 -8.23
C GLU A 398 -48.40 24.31 -9.61
N PHE A 399 -47.77 23.23 -10.12
CA PHE A 399 -47.12 23.21 -11.41
C PHE A 399 -48.08 22.95 -12.61
N LYS A 400 -49.24 22.36 -12.35
CA LYS A 400 -50.25 22.09 -13.39
C LYS A 400 -50.80 23.37 -14.07
N PRO A 401 -50.98 24.49 -13.35
CA PRO A 401 -51.34 25.76 -14.00
C PRO A 401 -50.20 26.39 -14.80
N ILE A 402 -48.96 26.23 -14.37
CA ILE A 402 -47.78 26.79 -15.02
C ILE A 402 -47.56 26.12 -16.41
N ALA A 403 -47.90 24.85 -16.53
CA ALA A 403 -47.87 24.13 -17.81
C ALA A 403 -48.95 24.54 -18.80
N GLY A 404 -49.72 25.63 -18.54
CA GLY A 404 -50.67 26.20 -19.49
C GLY A 404 -51.81 25.28 -19.91
N GLY A 405 -52.09 24.21 -19.13
CA GLY A 405 -53.05 23.16 -19.51
C GLY A 405 -52.49 22.09 -20.43
N GLU A 406 -51.17 22.09 -20.65
CA GLU A 406 -50.48 21.02 -21.36
C GLU A 406 -50.68 19.66 -20.67
N PRO A 407 -50.74 18.59 -21.46
CA PRO A 407 -50.88 17.24 -20.90
C PRO A 407 -49.77 16.88 -19.91
N GLU A 408 -50.08 16.29 -18.77
CA GLU A 408 -49.17 15.91 -17.70
C GLU A 408 -47.99 15.09 -18.20
N TYR A 409 -48.17 14.26 -19.23
CA TYR A 409 -47.12 13.45 -19.84
C TYR A 409 -46.00 14.27 -20.49
N LEU A 410 -46.28 15.50 -21.00
CA LEU A 410 -45.26 16.38 -21.56
C LEU A 410 -44.30 16.89 -20.47
N VAL A 411 -44.83 17.21 -19.30
CA VAL A 411 -43.99 17.57 -18.15
C VAL A 411 -43.10 16.41 -17.75
N TRP A 412 -43.63 15.19 -17.71
CA TRP A 412 -42.85 14.00 -17.42
C TRP A 412 -41.72 13.76 -18.43
N ILE A 413 -42.02 13.86 -19.72
CA ILE A 413 -41.03 13.70 -20.80
C ILE A 413 -39.91 14.75 -20.68
N THR A 414 -40.28 16.01 -20.39
CA THR A 414 -39.29 17.09 -20.26
C THR A 414 -38.39 16.90 -19.06
N LEU A 415 -38.94 16.57 -17.90
CA LEU A 415 -38.15 16.28 -16.69
C LEU A 415 -37.28 15.05 -16.90
N ALA A 416 -37.86 13.96 -17.40
CA ALA A 416 -37.10 12.75 -17.69
C ALA A 416 -35.98 13.00 -18.71
N GLY A 417 -36.26 13.78 -19.76
CA GLY A 417 -35.30 14.21 -20.77
C GLY A 417 -34.14 15.01 -20.17
N THR A 418 -34.47 16.01 -19.32
CA THR A 418 -33.46 16.83 -18.65
C THR A 418 -32.58 16.02 -17.73
N VAL A 419 -33.14 15.15 -16.89
CA VAL A 419 -32.36 14.24 -16.03
C VAL A 419 -31.48 13.31 -16.86
N THR A 420 -32.02 12.78 -17.96
CA THR A 420 -31.29 11.89 -18.88
C THR A 420 -30.08 12.57 -19.51
N ILE A 421 -30.29 13.80 -20.03
CA ILE A 421 -29.21 14.59 -20.63
C ILE A 421 -28.18 14.96 -19.55
N SER A 422 -28.63 15.30 -18.35
CA SER A 422 -27.76 15.61 -17.22
C SER A 422 -26.89 14.43 -16.87
N ILE A 423 -27.44 13.22 -16.74
CA ILE A 423 -26.66 11.99 -16.47
C ILE A 423 -25.66 11.72 -17.60
N PHE A 424 -26.07 11.84 -18.84
CA PHE A 424 -25.20 11.66 -20.01
C PHE A 424 -23.97 12.59 -19.92
N VAL A 425 -24.20 13.89 -19.75
CA VAL A 425 -23.14 14.90 -19.68
C VAL A 425 -22.28 14.68 -18.43
N THR A 426 -22.91 14.42 -17.29
CA THR A 426 -22.20 14.16 -16.02
C THR A 426 -21.24 12.98 -16.14
N ILE A 427 -21.69 11.82 -16.65
CA ILE A 427 -20.82 10.65 -16.80
C ILE A 427 -19.68 10.93 -17.79
N LEU A 428 -19.99 11.64 -18.90
CA LEU A 428 -18.97 12.00 -19.89
C LEU A 428 -17.87 12.87 -19.27
N LEU A 429 -18.25 13.94 -18.57
CA LEU A 429 -17.30 14.84 -17.91
C LEU A 429 -16.57 14.14 -16.78
N SER A 430 -17.28 13.35 -15.99
CA SER A 430 -16.73 12.64 -14.85
C SER A 430 -15.61 11.69 -15.24
N LYS A 431 -15.82 10.89 -16.29
CA LYS A 431 -14.78 9.96 -16.78
C LYS A 431 -13.55 10.69 -17.34
N ILE A 432 -13.76 11.80 -18.04
CA ILE A 432 -12.65 12.61 -18.58
C ILE A 432 -11.85 13.25 -17.44
N ILE A 433 -12.53 13.83 -16.46
CA ILE A 433 -11.88 14.50 -15.32
C ILE A 433 -11.20 13.46 -14.41
N GLY A 434 -11.92 12.38 -14.09
CA GLY A 434 -11.37 11.27 -13.31
C GLY A 434 -10.13 10.66 -13.94
N ALA A 435 -10.09 10.53 -15.27
CA ALA A 435 -8.90 10.07 -15.97
C ALA A 435 -7.77 11.11 -16.01
N SER A 436 -8.09 12.40 -16.00
CA SER A 436 -7.07 13.48 -16.13
C SER A 436 -6.39 13.80 -14.82
N LEU A 437 -7.08 13.69 -13.70
CA LEU A 437 -6.56 14.05 -12.37
C LEU A 437 -5.31 13.26 -11.96
N PRO A 438 -5.24 11.93 -12.09
CA PRO A 438 -4.02 11.17 -11.74
C PRO A 438 -2.80 11.60 -12.56
N PHE A 439 -2.96 11.90 -13.86
CA PHE A 439 -1.87 12.42 -14.69
C PHE A 439 -1.37 13.78 -14.22
N LEU A 440 -2.30 14.65 -13.78
CA LEU A 440 -1.93 15.98 -13.28
C LEU A 440 -1.13 15.86 -11.97
N ILE A 441 -1.57 15.02 -11.06
CA ILE A 441 -0.93 14.79 -9.76
C ILE A 441 0.44 14.13 -9.93
N SER A 442 0.56 13.08 -10.74
CA SER A 442 1.85 12.46 -11.06
C SER A 442 2.83 13.44 -11.70
N LYS A 443 2.33 14.38 -12.54
CA LYS A 443 3.17 15.43 -13.11
C LYS A 443 3.67 16.41 -12.06
N MET A 444 2.93 16.60 -10.98
CA MET A 444 3.36 17.41 -9.82
C MET A 444 4.32 16.65 -8.89
N LYS A 445 4.65 15.40 -9.20
CA LYS A 445 5.46 14.49 -8.36
C LYS A 445 4.82 14.21 -7.00
N LEU A 446 3.52 14.15 -6.99
CA LEU A 446 2.72 13.72 -5.84
C LEU A 446 2.13 12.35 -6.17
N ASP A 447 1.86 11.57 -5.14
CA ASP A 447 1.23 10.27 -5.30
C ASP A 447 -0.21 10.42 -5.84
N PRO A 448 -0.52 9.81 -7.01
CA PRO A 448 -1.85 9.87 -7.59
C PRO A 448 -2.92 9.12 -6.78
N ALA A 449 -2.56 8.19 -5.91
CA ALA A 449 -3.49 7.44 -5.06
C ALA A 449 -4.25 8.36 -4.09
N VAL A 450 -3.62 9.44 -3.63
CA VAL A 450 -4.21 10.45 -2.74
C VAL A 450 -5.44 11.16 -3.33
N VAL A 451 -5.61 11.18 -4.65
CA VAL A 451 -6.66 11.96 -5.35
C VAL A 451 -7.90 11.15 -5.70
N THR A 452 -7.92 9.87 -5.31
CA THR A 452 -9.03 8.99 -5.64
C THR A 452 -10.28 9.20 -4.76
N GLY A 453 -11.32 8.46 -5.08
CA GLY A 453 -12.53 8.33 -4.28
C GLY A 453 -13.13 9.66 -3.80
N PRO A 454 -12.99 9.99 -2.52
CA PRO A 454 -13.72 11.11 -1.91
C PRO A 454 -13.39 12.50 -2.48
N LEU A 455 -12.15 12.74 -2.92
CA LEU A 455 -11.81 14.03 -3.53
C LEU A 455 -12.45 14.18 -4.91
N ILE A 456 -12.41 13.11 -5.72
CA ILE A 456 -13.08 13.10 -7.03
C ILE A 456 -14.59 13.26 -6.87
N THR A 457 -15.21 12.56 -5.94
CA THR A 457 -16.65 12.71 -5.69
C THR A 457 -17.01 14.15 -5.34
N THR A 458 -16.27 14.80 -4.47
CA THR A 458 -16.50 16.21 -4.09
C THR A 458 -16.36 17.17 -5.29
N ILE A 459 -15.36 16.98 -6.14
CA ILE A 459 -15.17 17.78 -7.36
C ILE A 459 -16.32 17.52 -8.34
N MET A 460 -16.70 16.24 -8.47
CA MET A 460 -17.77 15.85 -9.39
C MET A 460 -19.15 16.32 -8.93
N ASP A 461 -19.39 16.44 -7.64
CA ASP A 461 -20.63 17.00 -7.09
C ASP A 461 -20.84 18.44 -7.59
N LEU A 462 -19.81 19.29 -7.50
CA LEU A 462 -19.88 20.66 -8.02
C LEU A 462 -20.21 20.71 -9.51
N ILE A 463 -19.53 19.88 -10.31
CA ILE A 463 -19.71 19.84 -11.77
C ILE A 463 -21.08 19.29 -12.13
N THR A 464 -21.52 18.25 -11.45
CA THR A 464 -22.83 17.61 -11.65
C THR A 464 -23.96 18.55 -11.30
N LEU A 465 -23.88 19.20 -10.12
CA LEU A 465 -24.88 20.19 -9.70
C LEU A 465 -24.97 21.35 -10.69
N THR A 466 -23.81 21.90 -11.09
CA THR A 466 -23.74 22.99 -12.07
C THR A 466 -24.39 22.57 -13.40
N THR A 467 -24.04 21.41 -13.93
CA THR A 467 -24.56 20.87 -15.18
C THR A 467 -26.05 20.65 -15.08
N TYR A 468 -26.52 20.04 -14.01
CA TYR A 468 -27.95 19.75 -13.82
C TYR A 468 -28.81 21.02 -13.73
N PHE A 469 -28.38 21.97 -12.89
CA PHE A 469 -29.13 23.23 -12.73
C PHE A 469 -29.12 24.08 -14.00
N LEU A 470 -28.04 24.15 -14.74
CA LEU A 470 -27.99 24.86 -16.00
C LEU A 470 -28.92 24.22 -17.06
N LEU A 471 -28.94 22.90 -17.14
CA LEU A 471 -29.82 22.18 -18.05
C LEU A 471 -31.29 22.29 -17.65
N LEU A 472 -31.59 22.27 -16.36
CA LEU A 472 -32.92 22.55 -15.84
C LEU A 472 -33.35 23.95 -16.18
N TRP A 473 -32.55 24.96 -15.86
CA TRP A 473 -32.85 26.34 -16.16
C TRP A 473 -33.13 26.54 -17.65
N GLY A 474 -32.24 26.03 -18.51
CA GLY A 474 -32.45 26.11 -19.96
C GLY A 474 -33.73 25.39 -20.44
N SER A 475 -34.05 24.22 -19.87
CA SER A 475 -35.27 23.49 -20.22
C SER A 475 -36.54 24.26 -19.76
N PHE A 476 -36.52 24.89 -18.60
CA PHE A 476 -37.58 25.71 -18.08
C PHE A 476 -37.80 26.97 -18.97
N GLU A 477 -36.73 27.66 -19.34
CA GLU A 477 -36.80 28.83 -20.18
C GLU A 477 -37.37 28.51 -21.57
N ILE A 478 -36.97 27.39 -22.17
CA ILE A 478 -37.41 26.96 -23.48
C ILE A 478 -38.88 26.53 -23.48
N PHE A 479 -39.33 25.75 -22.49
CA PHE A 479 -40.65 25.15 -22.47
C PHE A 479 -41.68 25.98 -21.72
N TRP A 480 -41.29 26.83 -20.77
CA TRP A 480 -42.18 27.60 -19.89
C TRP A 480 -41.70 29.04 -19.63
N GLY A 481 -40.84 29.61 -20.49
CA GLY A 481 -40.22 30.94 -20.31
C GLY A 481 -41.19 32.16 -20.21
N ASN A 482 -42.49 31.97 -20.41
CA ASN A 482 -43.48 33.00 -20.17
C ASN A 482 -44.10 32.98 -18.75
N TYR A 483 -43.65 32.09 -17.89
CA TYR A 483 -44.20 31.85 -16.54
C TYR A 483 -43.19 32.12 -15.41
N PHE A 484 -41.94 32.50 -15.77
CA PHE A 484 -40.88 32.89 -14.84
C PHE A 484 -40.41 34.36 -15.07
#